data_148255067acd3e68a0b995695469624e
#
_entry.id   148255067acd3e68a0b995695469624e
#
_cell.length_a   1.000
_cell.length_b   1.000
_cell.length_c   1.000
_cell.angle_alpha   90.00
_cell.angle_beta   90.00
_cell.angle_gamma   90.00
#
_symmetry.space_group_name_H-M   'P 1'
#
loop_
_entity.id
_entity.type
_entity.pdbx_description
1 polymer ?
#
loop_
_entity_poly.entity_id
_entity_poly.type
_entity_poly.pdbx_seq_one_letter_code
_entity_poly.pdbx_strand_id
1 'polypeptide(L)'
;MTPFAYRSSGRDGRRIGFAACMLLLAGSCCLLVGGFGAPGKAIYQGIFVLCLMAAIFLWVRFLLTAYTVECREENGDMCLYIVQVTGRRMQTLAIFELSRIAALRRYPAGEKPDKKEGKLLSYTTAIFSESVILTVESVTLTAPTLVRLEASEEFFSRLEPLIEIARAGQGYDPAAKYTEKTEDVDCE
;
A
#
# COMPACT_ATOMS: atom_id res chain seq x y z
N MET A 1 -0.15 -23.09 13.22
CA MET A 1 0.73 -22.61 12.12
C MET A 1 1.63 -21.49 12.64
N THR A 2 2.90 -21.43 12.22
CA THR A 2 3.80 -20.34 12.65
C THR A 2 3.34 -19.01 12.07
N PRO A 3 3.14 -17.96 12.88
CA PRO A 3 2.77 -16.65 12.40
C PRO A 3 3.84 -16.17 11.43
N PHE A 4 3.38 -15.68 10.29
CA PHE A 4 4.24 -15.18 9.22
C PHE A 4 4.13 -13.66 9.18
N ALA A 5 5.26 -12.98 9.27
CA ALA A 5 5.34 -11.54 9.18
C ALA A 5 6.32 -11.12 8.08
N TYR A 6 5.88 -10.22 7.22
CA TYR A 6 6.70 -9.59 6.19
C TYR A 6 6.72 -8.08 6.40
N ARG A 7 7.90 -7.51 6.47
CA ARG A 7 8.08 -6.05 6.55
C ARG A 7 8.53 -5.50 5.21
N SER A 8 7.85 -4.45 4.74
CA SER A 8 8.25 -3.75 3.53
C SER A 8 9.68 -3.22 3.68
N SER A 9 10.53 -3.53 2.72
CA SER A 9 11.97 -3.27 2.80
C SER A 9 12.36 -1.90 2.28
N GLY A 10 11.53 -0.88 2.32
CA GLY A 10 11.92 0.51 1.97
C GLY A 10 12.92 0.65 0.82
N ARG A 11 12.79 -0.17 -0.24
CA ARG A 11 13.78 -0.31 -1.33
C ARG A 11 14.14 1.02 -1.99
N ASP A 12 13.21 1.98 -1.97
CA ASP A 12 13.41 3.30 -2.55
C ASP A 12 13.91 4.35 -1.55
N GLY A 13 14.12 3.97 -0.29
CA GLY A 13 14.50 4.91 0.79
C GLY A 13 15.75 5.71 0.47
N ARG A 14 16.75 5.10 -0.21
CA ARG A 14 17.99 5.79 -0.61
C ARG A 14 17.73 6.85 -1.68
N ARG A 15 16.90 6.55 -2.69
CA ARG A 15 16.54 7.49 -3.76
C ARG A 15 15.70 8.63 -3.22
N ILE A 16 14.76 8.33 -2.36
CA ILE A 16 13.88 9.32 -1.73
C ILE A 16 14.67 10.19 -0.74
N GLY A 17 15.58 9.60 0.04
CA GLY A 17 16.49 10.35 0.90
C GLY A 17 17.35 11.33 0.10
N PHE A 18 17.90 10.89 -1.04
CA PHE A 18 18.64 11.76 -1.94
C PHE A 18 17.79 12.91 -2.48
N ALA A 19 16.56 12.61 -2.93
CA ALA A 19 15.63 13.64 -3.42
C ALA A 19 15.27 14.66 -2.32
N ALA A 20 15.04 14.22 -1.09
CA ALA A 20 14.80 15.10 0.04
C ALA A 20 16.01 16.00 0.35
N CYS A 21 17.23 15.47 0.32
CA CYS A 21 18.46 16.26 0.47
C CYS A 21 18.62 17.30 -0.65
N MET A 22 18.33 16.94 -1.90
CA MET A 22 18.40 17.88 -3.03
C MET A 22 17.37 19.00 -2.90
N LEU A 23 16.16 18.72 -2.41
CA LEU A 23 15.15 19.73 -2.12
C LEU A 23 15.60 20.70 -1.02
N LEU A 24 16.22 20.18 0.04
CA LEU A 24 16.76 21.01 1.13
C LEU A 24 17.91 21.89 0.63
N LEU A 25 18.81 21.36 -0.20
CA LEU A 25 19.89 22.13 -0.81
C LEU A 25 19.34 23.23 -1.72
N ALA A 26 18.42 22.92 -2.62
CA ALA A 26 17.80 23.92 -3.50
C ALA A 26 17.08 25.01 -2.71
N GLY A 27 16.32 24.64 -1.70
CA GLY A 27 15.67 25.59 -0.80
C GLY A 27 16.67 26.50 -0.07
N SER A 28 17.76 25.92 0.45
CA SER A 28 18.81 26.68 1.13
C SER A 28 19.52 27.68 0.20
N CYS A 29 19.78 27.28 -1.06
CA CYS A 29 20.31 28.19 -2.08
C CYS A 29 19.35 29.36 -2.35
N CYS A 30 18.04 29.10 -2.46
CA CYS A 30 17.04 30.16 -2.62
C CYS A 30 17.04 31.11 -1.42
N LEU A 31 17.15 30.60 -0.21
CA LEU A 31 17.21 31.43 1.01
C LEU A 31 18.44 32.34 1.01
N LEU A 32 19.61 31.83 0.63
CA LEU A 32 20.86 32.59 0.52
C LEU A 32 20.72 33.71 -0.52
N VAL A 33 20.23 33.40 -1.73
CA VAL A 33 20.01 34.40 -2.79
C VAL A 33 19.06 35.49 -2.32
N GLY A 34 17.96 35.15 -1.64
CA GLY A 34 17.02 36.10 -1.06
C GLY A 34 17.66 36.93 0.09
N GLY A 35 18.68 36.38 0.79
CA GLY A 35 19.41 37.06 1.85
C GLY A 35 20.37 38.17 1.35
N PHE A 36 20.91 38.03 0.13
CA PHE A 36 21.84 39.01 -0.47
C PHE A 36 21.18 40.26 -1.09
N GLY A 37 19.94 40.59 -0.70
CA GLY A 37 19.25 41.79 -1.13
C GLY A 37 18.61 41.71 -2.52
N ALA A 38 18.40 40.49 -3.05
CA ALA A 38 17.69 40.28 -4.32
C ALA A 38 16.26 40.83 -4.25
N PRO A 39 15.77 41.49 -5.32
CA PRO A 39 14.38 41.89 -5.41
C PRO A 39 13.46 40.66 -5.33
N GLY A 40 12.39 40.76 -4.55
CA GLY A 40 11.46 39.63 -4.37
C GLY A 40 11.85 38.67 -3.23
N LYS A 41 12.53 39.10 -2.21
CA LYS A 41 12.95 38.33 -1.02
C LYS A 41 11.84 37.40 -0.48
N ALA A 42 10.59 37.86 -0.47
CA ALA A 42 9.44 37.07 -0.02
C ALA A 42 9.20 35.83 -0.89
N ILE A 43 9.48 35.91 -2.20
CA ILE A 43 9.33 34.78 -3.13
C ILE A 43 10.36 33.69 -2.81
N TYR A 44 11.62 34.06 -2.61
CA TYR A 44 12.69 33.12 -2.27
C TYR A 44 12.44 32.43 -0.92
N GLN A 45 11.93 33.17 0.06
CA GLN A 45 11.53 32.62 1.36
C GLN A 45 10.34 31.64 1.20
N GLY A 46 9.36 31.98 0.36
CA GLY A 46 8.24 31.09 0.04
C GLY A 46 8.70 29.79 -0.62
N ILE A 47 9.61 29.85 -1.57
CA ILE A 47 10.18 28.65 -2.23
C ILE A 47 10.93 27.78 -1.20
N PHE A 48 11.72 28.39 -0.31
CA PHE A 48 12.40 27.65 0.75
C PHE A 48 11.41 26.88 1.64
N VAL A 49 10.34 27.53 2.09
CA VAL A 49 9.30 26.90 2.92
C VAL A 49 8.63 25.73 2.17
N LEU A 50 8.32 25.90 0.89
CA LEU A 50 7.76 24.82 0.07
C LEU A 50 8.72 23.63 -0.08
N CYS A 51 10.00 23.90 -0.34
CA CYS A 51 11.01 22.83 -0.41
C CYS A 51 11.17 22.11 0.92
N LEU A 52 11.16 22.84 2.03
CA LEU A 52 11.24 22.26 3.38
C LEU A 52 10.03 21.37 3.68
N MET A 53 8.81 21.86 3.38
CA MET A 53 7.58 21.08 3.55
C MET A 53 7.59 19.81 2.70
N ALA A 54 8.00 19.91 1.44
CA ALA A 54 8.12 18.75 0.56
C ALA A 54 9.16 17.74 1.06
N ALA A 55 10.32 18.20 1.53
CA ALA A 55 11.35 17.34 2.09
C ALA A 55 10.87 16.62 3.36
N ILE A 56 10.20 17.32 4.28
CA ILE A 56 9.60 16.73 5.48
C ILE A 56 8.54 15.70 5.11
N PHE A 57 7.67 16.02 4.14
CA PHE A 57 6.64 15.09 3.67
C PHE A 57 7.26 13.80 3.12
N LEU A 58 8.28 13.91 2.25
CA LEU A 58 8.99 12.75 1.71
C LEU A 58 9.65 11.94 2.84
N TRP A 59 10.26 12.60 3.80
CA TRP A 59 10.92 11.96 4.93
C TRP A 59 9.92 11.15 5.76
N VAL A 60 8.84 11.77 6.19
CA VAL A 60 7.83 11.11 7.04
C VAL A 60 7.14 9.99 6.28
N ARG A 61 6.70 10.23 5.04
CA ARG A 61 5.89 9.29 4.26
C ARG A 61 6.66 8.06 3.80
N PHE A 62 7.94 8.22 3.45
CA PHE A 62 8.71 7.15 2.80
C PHE A 62 9.88 6.61 3.60
N LEU A 63 10.47 7.40 4.50
CA LEU A 63 11.60 6.97 5.32
C LEU A 63 11.17 6.50 6.72
N LEU A 64 10.23 7.21 7.35
CA LEU A 64 9.78 6.86 8.71
C LEU A 64 8.61 5.88 8.72
N THR A 65 7.85 5.76 7.64
CA THR A 65 6.69 4.87 7.57
C THR A 65 7.09 3.56 6.88
N ALA A 66 6.83 2.45 7.54
CA ALA A 66 6.93 1.11 6.97
C ALA A 66 5.59 0.38 7.14
N TYR A 67 5.29 -0.56 6.25
CA TYR A 67 4.16 -1.44 6.42
C TYR A 67 4.65 -2.85 6.72
N THR A 68 4.05 -3.46 7.73
CA THR A 68 4.26 -4.87 8.06
C THR A 68 2.98 -5.61 7.77
N VAL A 69 3.10 -6.71 7.07
CA VAL A 69 1.98 -7.61 6.77
C VAL A 69 2.21 -8.86 7.59
N GLU A 70 1.22 -9.22 8.41
CA GLU A 70 1.29 -10.36 9.30
C GLU A 70 0.10 -11.27 9.08
N CYS A 71 0.35 -12.57 8.95
CA CYS A 71 -0.71 -13.58 8.96
C CYS A 71 -0.81 -14.16 10.36
N ARG A 72 -1.99 -14.06 10.95
CA ARG A 72 -2.31 -14.61 12.28
C ARG A 72 -3.63 -15.36 12.23
N GLU A 73 -3.73 -16.39 13.04
CA GLU A 73 -4.99 -17.06 13.30
C GLU A 73 -5.76 -16.32 14.39
N GLU A 74 -7.00 -15.97 14.12
CA GLU A 74 -7.90 -15.31 15.04
C GLU A 74 -9.26 -16.01 14.99
N ASN A 75 -9.69 -16.53 16.15
CA ASN A 75 -10.98 -17.26 16.30
C ASN A 75 -11.12 -18.49 15.36
N GLY A 76 -10.02 -19.10 14.93
CA GLY A 76 -10.04 -20.24 14.01
C GLY A 76 -9.92 -19.84 12.52
N ASP A 77 -10.00 -18.55 12.20
CA ASP A 77 -9.84 -18.02 10.86
C ASP A 77 -8.46 -17.41 10.66
N MET A 78 -7.88 -17.63 9.48
CA MET A 78 -6.62 -17.01 9.10
C MET A 78 -6.86 -15.59 8.60
N CYS A 79 -6.27 -14.61 9.28
CA CYS A 79 -6.41 -13.19 9.00
C CYS A 79 -5.09 -12.55 8.58
N LEU A 80 -5.15 -11.66 7.59
CA LEU A 80 -4.06 -10.83 7.12
C LEU A 80 -4.15 -9.45 7.78
N TYR A 81 -3.20 -9.14 8.65
CA TYR A 81 -3.09 -7.85 9.33
C TYR A 81 -2.14 -6.93 8.57
N ILE A 82 -2.59 -5.73 8.28
CA ILE A 82 -1.74 -4.67 7.73
C ILE A 82 -1.46 -3.67 8.83
N VAL A 83 -0.21 -3.65 9.28
CA VAL A 83 0.26 -2.80 10.37
C VAL A 83 1.16 -1.71 9.81
N GLN A 84 0.82 -0.46 10.06
CA GLN A 84 1.69 0.68 9.79
C GLN A 84 2.62 0.89 10.97
N VAL A 85 3.92 0.97 10.69
CA VAL A 85 4.96 1.28 11.65
C VAL A 85 5.52 2.66 11.30
N THR A 86 5.33 3.63 12.20
CA THR A 86 5.90 4.99 12.04
C THR A 86 6.80 5.28 13.24
N GLY A 87 8.11 5.17 13.03
CA GLY A 87 9.08 5.24 14.11
C GLY A 87 8.86 4.14 15.15
N ARG A 88 8.40 4.50 16.36
CA ARG A 88 8.09 3.57 17.46
C ARG A 88 6.59 3.23 17.58
N ARG A 89 5.74 3.88 16.80
CA ARG A 89 4.29 3.66 16.84
C ARG A 89 3.89 2.59 15.84
N MET A 90 3.07 1.66 16.29
CA MET A 90 2.45 0.61 15.47
C MET A 90 0.95 0.83 15.48
N GLN A 91 0.32 0.78 14.31
CA GLN A 91 -1.13 0.92 14.17
C GLN A 91 -1.63 -0.09 13.14
N THR A 92 -2.59 -0.91 13.52
CA THR A 92 -3.28 -1.79 12.58
C THR A 92 -4.22 -0.94 11.73
N LEU A 93 -4.00 -0.96 10.42
CA LEU A 93 -4.80 -0.19 9.46
C LEU A 93 -5.95 -1.00 8.88
N ALA A 94 -5.73 -2.29 8.66
CA ALA A 94 -6.73 -3.15 8.05
C ALA A 94 -6.50 -4.60 8.47
N ILE A 95 -7.59 -5.35 8.52
CA ILE A 95 -7.62 -6.79 8.77
C ILE A 95 -8.47 -7.41 7.67
N PHE A 96 -7.93 -8.42 6.99
CA PHE A 96 -8.63 -9.14 5.93
C PHE A 96 -8.60 -10.64 6.25
N GLU A 97 -9.74 -11.29 6.18
CA GLU A 97 -9.82 -12.75 6.23
C GLU A 97 -9.25 -13.33 4.94
N LEU A 98 -8.33 -14.30 5.03
CA LEU A 98 -7.69 -14.89 3.87
C LEU A 98 -8.69 -15.58 2.93
N SER A 99 -9.74 -16.16 3.48
CA SER A 99 -10.83 -16.80 2.74
C SER A 99 -11.56 -15.86 1.78
N ARG A 100 -11.59 -14.55 2.08
CA ARG A 100 -12.24 -13.52 1.26
C ARG A 100 -11.34 -12.91 0.20
N ILE A 101 -10.10 -13.36 0.07
CA ILE A 101 -9.21 -12.89 -0.96
C ILE A 101 -9.53 -13.63 -2.27
N ALA A 102 -10.27 -13.00 -3.18
CA ALA A 102 -10.71 -13.61 -4.42
C ALA A 102 -9.58 -13.83 -5.44
N ALA A 103 -8.62 -12.93 -5.49
CA ALA A 103 -7.50 -13.02 -6.42
C ALA A 103 -6.23 -12.36 -5.87
N LEU A 104 -5.10 -12.90 -6.29
CA LEU A 104 -3.77 -12.40 -6.02
C LEU A 104 -3.09 -12.15 -7.37
N ARG A 105 -2.76 -10.90 -7.68
CA ARG A 105 -2.13 -10.52 -8.96
C ARG A 105 -0.86 -9.74 -8.73
N ARG A 106 0.16 -10.01 -9.52
CA ARG A 106 1.40 -9.24 -9.56
C ARG A 106 1.25 -8.11 -10.57
N TYR A 107 1.75 -6.94 -10.19
CA TYR A 107 1.80 -5.79 -11.06
C TYR A 107 3.24 -5.29 -11.16
N PRO A 108 3.77 -5.11 -12.36
CA PRO A 108 5.09 -4.53 -12.57
C PRO A 108 5.16 -3.10 -12.05
N ALA A 109 6.39 -2.60 -11.88
CA ALA A 109 6.62 -1.25 -11.38
C ALA A 109 5.95 -0.21 -12.30
N GLY A 110 5.17 0.68 -11.69
CA GLY A 110 4.48 1.78 -12.40
C GLY A 110 3.10 1.44 -12.96
N GLU A 111 2.72 0.18 -13.08
CA GLU A 111 1.37 -0.18 -13.46
C GLU A 111 0.36 0.01 -12.30
N LYS A 112 -0.84 0.40 -12.68
CA LYS A 112 -1.97 0.56 -11.75
C LYS A 112 -3.16 -0.25 -12.26
N PRO A 113 -3.94 -0.86 -11.36
CA PRO A 113 -5.18 -1.51 -11.75
C PRO A 113 -6.16 -0.49 -12.33
N ASP A 114 -7.05 -0.96 -13.19
CA ASP A 114 -8.09 -0.11 -13.75
C ASP A 114 -9.02 0.39 -12.63
N LYS A 115 -9.37 1.67 -12.66
CA LYS A 115 -10.27 2.28 -11.66
C LYS A 115 -11.66 1.64 -11.62
N LYS A 116 -12.02 0.90 -12.68
CA LYS A 116 -13.29 0.17 -12.78
C LYS A 116 -13.30 -1.14 -11.97
N GLU A 117 -12.13 -1.66 -11.60
CA GLU A 117 -12.02 -2.93 -10.88
C GLU A 117 -12.34 -2.84 -9.38
N GLY A 118 -12.43 -1.63 -8.82
CA GLY A 118 -12.78 -1.43 -7.42
C GLY A 118 -12.02 -0.31 -6.72
N LYS A 119 -12.25 -0.18 -5.40
CA LYS A 119 -11.57 0.80 -4.56
C LYS A 119 -10.15 0.33 -4.24
N LEU A 120 -9.14 1.08 -4.70
CA LEU A 120 -7.74 0.77 -4.41
C LEU A 120 -7.28 1.35 -3.07
N LEU A 121 -6.85 0.48 -2.16
CA LEU A 121 -6.15 0.82 -0.93
C LEU A 121 -4.66 0.47 -1.10
N SER A 122 -3.78 1.44 -0.95
CA SER A 122 -2.34 1.25 -1.16
C SER A 122 -1.56 1.33 0.15
N TYR A 123 -0.92 0.23 0.50
CA TYR A 123 -0.07 0.06 1.69
C TYR A 123 1.37 -0.22 1.27
N THR A 124 1.92 0.63 0.42
CA THR A 124 3.30 0.52 -0.06
C THR A 124 4.08 1.78 0.26
N THR A 125 5.36 1.63 0.58
CA THR A 125 6.33 2.73 0.67
C THR A 125 7.14 2.87 -0.61
N ALA A 126 7.15 1.85 -1.44
CA ALA A 126 7.87 1.83 -2.70
C ALA A 126 7.00 2.40 -3.84
N ILE A 127 7.56 3.37 -4.58
CA ILE A 127 6.90 4.01 -5.72
C ILE A 127 7.22 3.25 -7.01
N PHE A 128 8.45 2.73 -7.12
CA PHE A 128 9.00 2.15 -8.35
C PHE A 128 9.27 0.65 -8.26
N SER A 129 8.76 -0.03 -7.24
CA SER A 129 8.89 -1.48 -7.09
C SER A 129 7.65 -2.23 -7.59
N GLU A 130 7.85 -3.49 -7.86
CA GLU A 130 6.77 -4.43 -8.12
C GLU A 130 5.83 -4.47 -6.92
N SER A 131 4.55 -4.63 -7.19
CA SER A 131 3.52 -4.69 -6.16
C SER A 131 2.60 -5.87 -6.39
N VAL A 132 2.04 -6.36 -5.29
CA VAL A 132 0.97 -7.36 -5.32
C VAL A 132 -0.34 -6.65 -5.04
N ILE A 133 -1.36 -7.01 -5.79
CA ILE A 133 -2.72 -6.54 -5.57
C ILE A 133 -3.57 -7.74 -5.17
N LEU A 134 -4.12 -7.64 -3.97
CA LEU A 134 -5.12 -8.56 -3.46
C LEU A 134 -6.50 -8.02 -3.83
N THR A 135 -7.31 -8.83 -4.48
CA THR A 135 -8.72 -8.53 -4.66
C THR A 135 -9.48 -9.14 -3.49
N VAL A 136 -10.00 -8.29 -2.61
CA VAL A 136 -10.74 -8.73 -1.42
C VAL A 136 -12.21 -8.48 -1.65
N GLU A 137 -13.03 -9.52 -1.52
CA GLU A 137 -14.47 -9.38 -1.59
C GLU A 137 -15.01 -8.70 -0.33
N SER A 138 -15.89 -7.73 -0.52
CA SER A 138 -16.52 -7.00 0.57
C SER A 138 -17.93 -7.55 0.79
N VAL A 139 -18.30 -7.79 2.04
CA VAL A 139 -19.67 -8.20 2.43
C VAL A 139 -20.65 -7.03 2.27
N THR A 140 -20.16 -5.80 2.38
CA THR A 140 -21.01 -4.60 2.44
C THR A 140 -20.99 -3.74 1.19
N LEU A 141 -19.99 -3.93 0.30
CA LEU A 141 -19.83 -3.12 -0.90
C LEU A 141 -20.10 -3.98 -2.14
N THR A 142 -20.80 -3.41 -3.11
CA THR A 142 -21.06 -4.03 -4.42
C THR A 142 -19.81 -4.21 -5.28
N ALA A 143 -18.72 -3.50 -4.96
CA ALA A 143 -17.45 -3.61 -5.66
C ALA A 143 -16.37 -4.17 -4.74
N PRO A 144 -15.45 -5.02 -5.27
CA PRO A 144 -14.34 -5.56 -4.50
C PRO A 144 -13.38 -4.45 -4.07
N THR A 145 -12.66 -4.70 -2.97
CA THR A 145 -11.59 -3.82 -2.50
C THR A 145 -10.27 -4.34 -3.01
N LEU A 146 -9.52 -3.50 -3.73
CA LEU A 146 -8.19 -3.81 -4.20
C LEU A 146 -7.17 -3.34 -3.16
N VAL A 147 -6.35 -4.24 -2.67
CA VAL A 147 -5.33 -3.96 -1.66
C VAL A 147 -3.95 -4.11 -2.27
N ARG A 148 -3.24 -3.00 -2.46
CA ARG A 148 -1.89 -3.00 -2.99
C ARG A 148 -0.87 -3.13 -1.88
N LEU A 149 -0.04 -4.16 -1.96
CA LEU A 149 1.06 -4.44 -1.05
C LEU A 149 2.40 -4.40 -1.78
N GLU A 150 3.47 -4.13 -1.03
CA GLU A 150 4.83 -4.31 -1.53
C GLU A 150 5.11 -5.81 -1.60
N ALA A 151 5.62 -6.28 -2.76
CA ALA A 151 5.86 -7.68 -2.99
C ALA A 151 7.34 -8.05 -2.89
N SER A 152 7.61 -9.21 -2.28
CA SER A 152 8.81 -9.99 -2.55
C SER A 152 8.38 -11.38 -3.00
N GLU A 153 9.24 -12.06 -3.75
CA GLU A 153 9.00 -13.44 -4.19
C GLU A 153 8.73 -14.36 -3.00
N GLU A 154 9.48 -14.18 -1.93
CA GLU A 154 9.32 -14.93 -0.69
C GLU A 154 7.95 -14.71 -0.04
N PHE A 155 7.47 -13.47 -0.04
CA PHE A 155 6.14 -13.14 0.48
C PHE A 155 5.04 -13.83 -0.34
N PHE A 156 5.18 -13.81 -1.66
CA PHE A 156 4.22 -14.38 -2.58
C PHE A 156 4.11 -15.89 -2.41
N SER A 157 5.23 -16.58 -2.43
CA SER A 157 5.29 -18.04 -2.31
C SER A 157 4.73 -18.57 -0.99
N ARG A 158 4.73 -17.75 0.07
CA ARG A 158 4.15 -18.10 1.37
C ARG A 158 2.66 -17.74 1.47
N LEU A 159 2.25 -16.63 0.88
CA LEU A 159 0.87 -16.14 1.00
C LEU A 159 -0.11 -16.95 0.14
N GLU A 160 0.29 -17.28 -1.09
CA GLU A 160 -0.57 -17.98 -2.05
C GLU A 160 -1.14 -19.31 -1.50
N PRO A 161 -0.31 -20.24 -0.98
CA PRO A 161 -0.83 -21.49 -0.42
C PRO A 161 -1.69 -21.30 0.83
N LEU A 162 -1.44 -20.25 1.62
CA LEU A 162 -2.27 -19.94 2.78
C LEU A 162 -3.68 -19.48 2.39
N ILE A 163 -3.79 -18.70 1.31
CA ILE A 163 -5.08 -18.30 0.75
C ILE A 163 -5.86 -19.53 0.24
N GLU A 164 -5.19 -20.44 -0.46
CA GLU A 164 -5.83 -21.65 -0.97
C GLU A 164 -6.33 -22.56 0.17
N ILE A 165 -5.53 -22.75 1.21
CA ILE A 165 -5.91 -23.53 2.40
C ILE A 165 -7.10 -22.87 3.12
N ALA A 166 -7.08 -21.54 3.30
CA ALA A 166 -8.15 -20.82 3.96
C ALA A 166 -9.48 -20.93 3.19
N ARG A 167 -9.44 -20.90 1.86
CA ARG A 167 -10.61 -21.08 1.00
C ARG A 167 -11.16 -22.50 1.06
N ALA A 168 -10.29 -23.50 0.98
CA ALA A 168 -10.69 -24.90 1.04
C ALA A 168 -11.33 -25.26 2.40
N GLY A 169 -10.85 -24.69 3.50
CA GLY A 169 -11.38 -24.91 4.83
C GLY A 169 -12.79 -24.35 5.07
N GLN A 170 -13.18 -23.31 4.35
CA GLN A 170 -14.51 -22.68 4.49
C GLN A 170 -15.53 -23.14 3.44
N GLY A 171 -15.14 -24.01 2.49
CA GLY A 171 -16.02 -24.40 1.39
C GLY A 171 -16.37 -23.22 0.44
N TYR A 172 -15.55 -22.18 0.46
CA TYR A 172 -15.77 -20.97 -0.32
C TYR A 172 -15.48 -21.22 -1.81
N ASP A 173 -16.53 -21.15 -2.63
CA ASP A 173 -16.41 -21.16 -4.09
C ASP A 173 -16.61 -19.73 -4.64
N PRO A 174 -15.56 -19.06 -5.11
CA PRO A 174 -15.68 -17.72 -5.69
C PRO A 174 -16.50 -17.70 -6.98
N ALA A 175 -16.65 -18.84 -7.67
CA ALA A 175 -17.45 -18.95 -8.90
C ALA A 175 -18.96 -19.00 -8.63
N ALA A 176 -19.38 -19.50 -7.48
CA ALA A 176 -20.80 -19.67 -7.14
C ALA A 176 -21.54 -18.32 -7.06
N LYS A 177 -20.85 -17.23 -6.69
CA LYS A 177 -21.45 -15.90 -6.51
C LYS A 177 -21.75 -15.18 -7.83
N TYR A 178 -21.14 -15.59 -8.92
CA TYR A 178 -21.38 -15.00 -10.25
C TYR A 178 -22.50 -15.70 -11.01
N THR A 179 -22.83 -16.93 -10.64
CA THR A 179 -23.94 -17.68 -11.26
C THR A 179 -25.32 -17.30 -10.73
N GLU A 180 -25.40 -16.85 -9.46
CA GLU A 180 -26.68 -16.47 -8.85
C GLU A 180 -27.27 -15.13 -9.37
N LYS A 181 -26.48 -14.32 -10.06
CA LYS A 181 -26.90 -13.00 -10.57
C LYS A 181 -27.41 -13.03 -12.02
N THR A 182 -27.34 -14.17 -12.70
CA THR A 182 -27.76 -14.31 -14.10
C THR A 182 -29.15 -14.97 -14.24
N GLU A 183 -29.74 -15.49 -13.17
CA GLU A 183 -31.04 -16.17 -13.25
C GLU A 183 -32.26 -15.28 -12.94
N ASP A 184 -32.07 -14.03 -12.45
CA ASP A 184 -33.20 -13.15 -12.08
C ASP A 184 -33.58 -12.10 -13.15
N VAL A 185 -33.20 -12.26 -14.41
CA VAL A 185 -33.49 -11.27 -15.49
C VAL A 185 -34.40 -11.82 -16.61
N ASP A 186 -34.90 -13.04 -16.51
CA ASP A 186 -35.85 -13.54 -17.47
C ASP A 186 -37.14 -13.99 -16.78
N CYS A 187 -38.03 -13.04 -16.46
CA CYS A 187 -39.47 -13.21 -16.36
C CYS A 187 -40.17 -11.87 -16.08
N GLU A 188 -40.55 -11.15 -17.12
CA GLU A 188 -41.82 -10.48 -17.39
C GLU A 188 -41.70 -9.39 -18.41
#